data_4939deed2de0c02682908423d81ea728
#
_entry.id   4939deed2de0c02682908423d81ea728
#
_cell.length_a   1.000
_cell.length_b   1.000
_cell.length_c   1.000
_cell.angle_alpha   90.00
_cell.angle_beta   90.00
_cell.angle_gamma   90.00
#
_symmetry.space_group_name_H-M   'P 1'
#
loop_
_entity.id
_entity.type
_entity.pdbx_description
1 polymer ?
#
loop_
_entity_poly.entity_id
_entity_poly.type
_entity_poly.pdbx_seq_one_letter_code
_entity_poly.pdbx_strand_id
1 'polypeptide(L)'
;PYGEWGSKKYLTASLDQSLKRMKLEYVDIFYSHRFDPLTPLEETADALTQSITSGKALYVGISSYSSKQTIKMNKLLKERGVSCLIHQPSYSMINRWVEKDLLSTLKKLGIGCIAFSPLAQGMLSGKYLKKIPKVSRISDNSSLDKKMITKSYLFKIKELTKIANRRGQSLPQMALSWVLRHPTMTSALIGARTVKQLDECLDSQNNLTFSNSELKEIDKYAEEENINLWSRSSKD
;
A
#
# COMPACT_ATOMS: atom_id res chain seq x y z
N PRO A 1 15.93 -11.58 14.55
CA PRO A 1 17.00 -11.09 13.67
C PRO A 1 17.80 -9.99 14.34
N TYR A 2 19.06 -9.88 14.00
CA TYR A 2 19.96 -8.87 14.52
C TYR A 2 20.14 -7.76 13.47
N GLY A 3 20.18 -6.52 13.92
CA GLY A 3 20.32 -5.34 13.07
C GLY A 3 19.00 -4.64 12.77
N GLU A 4 19.06 -3.65 11.90
CA GLU A 4 17.98 -2.73 11.58
C GLU A 4 17.55 -2.93 10.12
N TRP A 5 16.38 -2.63 9.84
CA TRP A 5 15.53 -2.67 8.65
C TRP A 5 16.14 -3.09 7.30
N GLY A 6 17.15 -2.39 6.80
CA GLY A 6 17.71 -2.54 5.47
C GLY A 6 19.07 -3.25 5.44
N SER A 7 19.68 -3.52 6.60
CA SER A 7 20.98 -4.17 6.66
C SER A 7 20.94 -5.60 6.11
N LYS A 8 22.01 -6.02 5.45
CA LYS A 8 22.14 -7.37 4.88
C LYS A 8 21.95 -8.44 5.95
N LYS A 9 22.53 -8.24 7.14
CA LYS A 9 22.38 -9.12 8.28
C LYS A 9 20.92 -9.29 8.68
N TYR A 10 20.18 -8.17 8.80
CA TYR A 10 18.78 -8.20 9.20
C TYR A 10 17.90 -8.88 8.14
N LEU A 11 18.03 -8.48 6.87
CA LEU A 11 17.22 -9.02 5.78
C LEU A 11 17.42 -10.52 5.60
N THR A 12 18.67 -10.99 5.62
CA THR A 12 18.99 -12.43 5.50
C THR A 12 18.40 -13.22 6.65
N ALA A 13 18.64 -12.79 7.89
CA ALA A 13 18.11 -13.47 9.08
C ALA A 13 16.58 -13.44 9.14
N SER A 14 15.96 -12.33 8.70
CA SER A 14 14.51 -12.16 8.66
C SER A 14 13.86 -13.10 7.65
N LEU A 15 14.45 -13.27 6.46
CA LEU A 15 13.99 -14.22 5.45
C LEU A 15 14.08 -15.65 5.97
N ASP A 16 15.22 -16.04 6.53
CA ASP A 16 15.43 -17.40 7.06
C ASP A 16 14.43 -17.75 8.18
N GLN A 17 14.21 -16.82 9.10
CA GLN A 17 13.21 -17.00 10.16
C GLN A 17 11.78 -17.09 9.60
N SER A 18 11.46 -16.31 8.58
CA SER A 18 10.13 -16.32 7.94
C SER A 18 9.89 -17.64 7.23
N LEU A 19 10.83 -18.12 6.43
CA LEU A 19 10.76 -19.42 5.77
C LEU A 19 10.58 -20.56 6.79
N LYS A 20 11.39 -20.56 7.86
CA LYS A 20 11.26 -21.57 8.93
C LYS A 20 9.87 -21.55 9.58
N ARG A 21 9.32 -20.36 9.90
CA ARG A 21 7.99 -20.24 10.52
C ARG A 21 6.87 -20.67 9.57
N MET A 22 6.99 -20.35 8.29
CA MET A 22 6.01 -20.73 7.25
C MET A 22 6.16 -22.18 6.80
N LYS A 23 7.28 -22.85 7.17
CA LYS A 23 7.64 -24.19 6.67
C LYS A 23 7.73 -24.23 5.15
N LEU A 24 8.35 -23.22 4.57
CA LEU A 24 8.58 -23.09 3.13
C LEU A 24 10.09 -23.08 2.85
N GLU A 25 10.47 -23.57 1.67
CA GLU A 25 11.83 -23.53 1.18
C GLU A 25 12.15 -22.17 0.53
N TYR A 26 11.17 -21.55 -0.09
CA TYR A 26 11.28 -20.25 -0.74
C TYR A 26 9.95 -19.47 -0.67
N VAL A 27 10.03 -18.19 -1.03
CA VAL A 27 8.87 -17.30 -1.25
C VAL A 27 8.86 -16.79 -2.68
N ASP A 28 7.67 -16.46 -3.21
CA ASP A 28 7.59 -15.88 -4.55
C ASP A 28 8.22 -14.49 -4.57
N ILE A 29 7.88 -13.62 -3.63
CA ILE A 29 8.41 -12.26 -3.58
C ILE A 29 8.94 -11.95 -2.18
N PHE A 30 10.21 -11.58 -2.10
CA PHE A 30 10.81 -11.04 -0.88
C PHE A 30 10.91 -9.52 -0.96
N TYR A 31 10.46 -8.83 0.09
CA TYR A 31 10.40 -7.37 0.12
C TYR A 31 11.42 -6.73 1.05
N SER A 32 12.08 -5.64 0.58
CA SER A 32 12.53 -4.61 1.51
C SER A 32 11.30 -3.85 2.01
N HIS A 33 10.96 -4.03 3.31
CA HIS A 33 9.72 -3.56 3.91
C HIS A 33 9.57 -2.03 3.85
N ARG A 34 10.70 -1.31 4.00
CA ARG A 34 10.78 0.15 3.85
C ARG A 34 12.22 0.59 3.62
N PHE A 35 12.39 1.80 3.08
CA PHE A 35 13.70 2.42 2.97
C PHE A 35 14.32 2.64 4.36
N ASP A 36 15.58 2.25 4.50
CA ASP A 36 16.38 2.47 5.70
C ASP A 36 17.42 3.57 5.43
N PRO A 37 17.27 4.76 6.05
CA PRO A 37 18.19 5.88 5.82
C PRO A 37 19.58 5.66 6.47
N LEU A 38 19.71 4.69 7.37
CA LEU A 38 20.94 4.41 8.11
C LEU A 38 21.80 3.33 7.46
N THR A 39 21.24 2.58 6.51
CA THR A 39 21.95 1.53 5.77
C THR A 39 22.25 1.99 4.35
N PRO A 40 23.49 1.85 3.84
CA PRO A 40 23.77 2.07 2.43
C PRO A 40 22.83 1.25 1.55
N LEU A 41 22.21 1.90 0.56
CA LEU A 41 21.20 1.24 -0.29
C LEU A 41 21.79 0.07 -1.09
N GLU A 42 23.08 0.12 -1.36
CA GLU A 42 23.90 -0.91 -1.98
C GLU A 42 23.87 -2.21 -1.16
N GLU A 43 23.96 -2.11 0.18
CA GLU A 43 23.90 -3.26 1.09
C GLU A 43 22.52 -3.92 1.08
N THR A 44 21.46 -3.11 1.07
CA THR A 44 20.09 -3.60 0.92
C THR A 44 19.89 -4.30 -0.43
N ALA A 45 20.43 -3.73 -1.52
CA ALA A 45 20.38 -4.34 -2.84
C ALA A 45 21.13 -5.68 -2.91
N ASP A 46 22.28 -5.78 -2.24
CA ASP A 46 23.04 -7.04 -2.13
C ASP A 46 22.25 -8.12 -1.38
N ALA A 47 21.56 -7.76 -0.30
CA ALA A 47 20.73 -8.70 0.44
C ALA A 47 19.55 -9.23 -0.40
N LEU A 48 18.87 -8.34 -1.13
CA LEU A 48 17.77 -8.70 -2.03
C LEU A 48 18.27 -9.59 -3.16
N THR A 49 19.41 -9.27 -3.78
CA THR A 49 20.03 -10.09 -4.80
C THR A 49 20.40 -11.49 -4.27
N GLN A 50 20.99 -11.55 -3.07
CA GLN A 50 21.34 -12.81 -2.45
C GLN A 50 20.10 -13.69 -2.17
N SER A 51 18.95 -13.12 -1.85
CA SER A 51 17.73 -13.90 -1.65
C SER A 51 17.31 -14.67 -2.91
N ILE A 52 17.52 -14.09 -4.09
CA ILE A 52 17.25 -14.76 -5.37
C ILE A 52 18.36 -15.77 -5.70
N THR A 53 19.63 -15.37 -5.66
CA THR A 53 20.75 -16.26 -6.04
C THR A 53 20.89 -17.48 -5.15
N SER A 54 20.43 -17.40 -3.90
CA SER A 54 20.36 -18.54 -2.97
C SER A 54 19.08 -19.40 -3.12
N GLY A 55 18.19 -19.07 -4.07
CA GLY A 55 16.94 -19.81 -4.30
C GLY A 55 15.87 -19.62 -3.21
N LYS A 56 16.04 -18.65 -2.30
CA LYS A 56 15.09 -18.38 -1.21
C LYS A 56 13.95 -17.44 -1.59
N ALA A 57 14.08 -16.75 -2.73
CA ALA A 57 13.03 -15.94 -3.33
C ALA A 57 13.10 -16.05 -4.86
N LEU A 58 11.94 -16.00 -5.53
CA LEU A 58 11.88 -15.96 -7.01
C LEU A 58 12.03 -14.52 -7.51
N TYR A 59 11.47 -13.56 -6.80
CA TYR A 59 11.46 -12.14 -7.14
C TYR A 59 11.72 -11.29 -5.91
N VAL A 60 12.08 -10.03 -6.15
CA VAL A 60 12.19 -9.02 -5.08
C VAL A 60 11.27 -7.84 -5.33
N GLY A 61 10.80 -7.27 -4.23
CA GLY A 61 10.01 -6.06 -4.21
C GLY A 61 10.52 -5.05 -3.19
N ILE A 62 9.99 -3.85 -3.26
CA ILE A 62 10.25 -2.77 -2.30
C ILE A 62 8.94 -2.18 -1.80
N SER A 63 8.96 -1.55 -0.64
CA SER A 63 7.77 -0.95 -0.05
C SER A 63 8.08 0.41 0.55
N SER A 64 7.19 1.37 0.36
CA SER A 64 7.29 2.72 0.94
C SER A 64 8.58 3.48 0.60
N TYR A 65 9.15 3.24 -0.56
CA TYR A 65 10.25 4.03 -1.12
C TYR A 65 9.70 5.24 -1.86
N SER A 66 10.40 6.38 -1.83
CA SER A 66 10.08 7.50 -2.70
C SER A 66 10.40 7.18 -4.17
N SER A 67 9.96 8.02 -5.09
CA SER A 67 10.28 7.91 -6.51
C SER A 67 11.79 7.84 -6.76
N LYS A 68 12.55 8.74 -6.13
CA LYS A 68 14.01 8.82 -6.25
C LYS A 68 14.72 7.59 -5.69
N GLN A 69 14.31 7.14 -4.51
CA GLN A 69 14.83 5.92 -3.88
C GLN A 69 14.52 4.68 -4.73
N THR A 70 13.32 4.62 -5.32
CA THR A 70 12.90 3.54 -6.23
C THR A 70 13.79 3.48 -7.48
N ILE A 71 14.07 4.64 -8.11
CA ILE A 71 14.97 4.72 -9.26
C ILE A 71 16.37 4.21 -8.90
N LYS A 72 16.92 4.66 -7.76
CA LYS A 72 18.25 4.24 -7.30
C LYS A 72 18.29 2.75 -7.00
N MET A 73 17.32 2.20 -6.26
CA MET A 73 17.25 0.77 -5.94
C MET A 73 17.11 -0.08 -7.22
N ASN A 74 16.23 0.30 -8.14
CA ASN A 74 16.07 -0.44 -9.40
C ASN A 74 17.36 -0.46 -10.24
N LYS A 75 18.12 0.65 -10.27
CA LYS A 75 19.43 0.70 -10.93
C LYS A 75 20.40 -0.28 -10.26
N LEU A 76 20.54 -0.23 -8.94
CA LEU A 76 21.42 -1.11 -8.17
C LEU A 76 21.11 -2.60 -8.36
N LEU A 77 19.82 -2.95 -8.39
CA LEU A 77 19.38 -4.33 -8.63
C LEU A 77 19.73 -4.77 -10.07
N LYS A 78 19.49 -3.92 -11.09
CA LYS A 78 19.83 -4.22 -12.47
C LYS A 78 21.34 -4.43 -12.68
N GLU A 79 22.18 -3.64 -12.03
CA GLU A 79 23.64 -3.81 -12.02
C GLU A 79 24.08 -5.18 -11.46
N ARG A 80 23.22 -5.82 -10.65
CA ARG A 80 23.39 -7.15 -10.05
C ARG A 80 22.66 -8.28 -10.81
N GLY A 81 22.13 -7.98 -12.00
CA GLY A 81 21.39 -8.94 -12.82
C GLY A 81 19.97 -9.26 -12.30
N VAL A 82 19.42 -8.46 -11.39
CA VAL A 82 18.10 -8.65 -10.78
C VAL A 82 17.19 -7.48 -11.16
N SER A 83 15.89 -7.75 -11.35
CA SER A 83 14.88 -6.72 -11.58
C SER A 83 13.98 -6.56 -10.34
N CYS A 84 13.66 -5.31 -9.99
CA CYS A 84 12.59 -5.04 -9.04
C CYS A 84 11.24 -5.36 -9.69
N LEU A 85 10.54 -6.36 -9.16
CA LEU A 85 9.26 -6.78 -9.73
C LEU A 85 8.14 -5.80 -9.38
N ILE A 86 8.08 -5.37 -8.13
CA ILE A 86 6.90 -4.69 -7.60
C ILE A 86 7.25 -3.71 -6.48
N HIS A 87 6.48 -2.64 -6.40
CA HIS A 87 6.51 -1.68 -5.30
C HIS A 87 5.19 -1.73 -4.52
N GLN A 88 5.25 -1.74 -3.20
CA GLN A 88 4.08 -1.76 -2.34
C GLN A 88 3.98 -0.49 -1.50
N PRO A 89 3.25 0.56 -1.96
CA PRO A 89 3.02 1.79 -1.20
C PRO A 89 1.68 1.77 -0.45
N SER A 90 1.55 2.62 0.58
CA SER A 90 0.23 3.00 1.09
C SER A 90 -0.46 3.93 0.10
N TYR A 91 -1.68 3.57 -0.32
CA TYR A 91 -2.45 4.38 -1.25
C TYR A 91 -3.95 4.21 -1.05
N SER A 92 -4.66 5.31 -1.00
CA SER A 92 -6.13 5.35 -0.89
C SER A 92 -6.66 6.69 -1.39
N MET A 93 -7.98 6.85 -1.47
CA MET A 93 -8.62 8.12 -1.83
C MET A 93 -8.21 9.31 -0.95
N ILE A 94 -7.81 9.05 0.31
CA ILE A 94 -7.42 10.07 1.30
C ILE A 94 -5.95 9.96 1.75
N ASN A 95 -5.13 9.23 0.99
CA ASN A 95 -3.67 9.14 1.11
C ASN A 95 -3.08 8.99 -0.30
N ARG A 96 -2.78 10.12 -0.96
CA ARG A 96 -2.54 10.20 -2.41
C ARG A 96 -1.09 10.54 -2.79
N TRP A 97 -0.16 10.48 -1.87
CA TRP A 97 1.24 10.88 -2.07
C TRP A 97 1.91 10.22 -3.29
N VAL A 98 1.50 9.01 -3.65
CA VAL A 98 2.05 8.26 -4.79
C VAL A 98 1.73 8.88 -6.15
N GLU A 99 0.65 9.68 -6.24
CA GLU A 99 0.20 10.28 -7.51
C GLU A 99 1.12 11.39 -8.01
N LYS A 100 1.90 12.01 -7.10
CA LYS A 100 2.80 13.12 -7.45
C LYS A 100 3.83 12.69 -8.50
N ASP A 101 4.50 11.57 -8.28
CA ASP A 101 5.61 11.14 -9.13
C ASP A 101 5.85 9.61 -9.14
N LEU A 102 5.53 8.91 -8.04
CA LEU A 102 5.85 7.50 -7.89
C LEU A 102 5.14 6.63 -8.94
N LEU A 103 3.84 6.79 -9.16
CA LEU A 103 3.10 5.97 -10.13
C LEU A 103 3.66 6.13 -11.55
N SER A 104 4.02 7.35 -11.94
CA SER A 104 4.64 7.61 -13.25
C SER A 104 6.03 7.00 -13.35
N THR A 105 6.79 7.02 -12.26
CA THR A 105 8.12 6.38 -12.17
C THR A 105 8.01 4.87 -12.31
N LEU A 106 7.10 4.23 -11.57
CA LEU A 106 6.87 2.78 -11.66
C LEU A 106 6.50 2.36 -13.07
N LYS A 107 5.60 3.11 -13.73
CA LYS A 107 5.24 2.87 -15.14
C LYS A 107 6.45 2.94 -16.07
N LYS A 108 7.29 3.97 -15.94
CA LYS A 108 8.51 4.14 -16.75
C LYS A 108 9.52 3.02 -16.55
N LEU A 109 9.62 2.50 -15.32
CA LEU A 109 10.56 1.43 -14.97
C LEU A 109 10.03 0.02 -15.25
N GLY A 110 8.75 -0.13 -15.57
CA GLY A 110 8.09 -1.43 -15.75
C GLY A 110 7.90 -2.19 -14.43
N ILE A 111 7.76 -1.47 -13.30
CA ILE A 111 7.58 -2.04 -11.96
C ILE A 111 6.08 -2.04 -11.62
N GLY A 112 5.55 -3.18 -11.19
CA GLY A 112 4.18 -3.31 -10.71
C GLY A 112 3.93 -2.53 -9.42
N CYS A 113 2.67 -2.29 -9.09
CA CYS A 113 2.27 -1.57 -7.88
C CYS A 113 1.16 -2.30 -7.14
N ILE A 114 1.36 -2.57 -5.84
CA ILE A 114 0.32 -3.11 -4.95
C ILE A 114 0.02 -2.08 -3.87
N ALA A 115 -1.21 -1.56 -3.84
CA ALA A 115 -1.61 -0.62 -2.79
C ALA A 115 -1.93 -1.36 -1.49
N PHE A 116 -1.25 -1.03 -0.39
CA PHE A 116 -1.72 -1.44 0.93
C PHE A 116 -2.54 -0.32 1.61
N SER A 117 -3.39 -0.70 2.56
CA SER A 117 -4.35 0.20 3.21
C SER A 117 -5.27 0.97 2.25
N PRO A 118 -5.81 0.36 1.18
CA PRO A 118 -6.64 1.05 0.20
C PRO A 118 -7.95 1.62 0.79
N LEU A 119 -8.39 1.07 1.92
CA LEU A 119 -9.53 1.56 2.70
C LEU A 119 -9.12 2.49 3.85
N ALA A 120 -7.89 3.03 3.83
CA ALA A 120 -7.38 3.93 4.86
C ALA A 120 -7.62 3.40 6.27
N GLN A 121 -7.24 2.14 6.54
CA GLN A 121 -7.43 1.45 7.82
C GLN A 121 -8.90 1.39 8.29
N GLY A 122 -9.84 1.49 7.36
CA GLY A 122 -11.28 1.45 7.60
C GLY A 122 -11.93 2.83 7.71
N MET A 123 -11.19 3.92 7.50
CA MET A 123 -11.78 5.27 7.40
C MET A 123 -12.72 5.37 6.18
N LEU A 124 -12.40 4.70 5.07
CA LEU A 124 -13.24 4.64 3.87
C LEU A 124 -14.31 3.52 3.90
N SER A 125 -14.70 3.05 5.09
CA SER A 125 -15.74 2.03 5.23
C SER A 125 -17.11 2.59 5.63
N GLY A 126 -17.23 3.89 5.88
CA GLY A 126 -18.46 4.52 6.35
C GLY A 126 -18.87 4.16 7.81
N LYS A 127 -18.17 3.24 8.47
CA LYS A 127 -18.52 2.75 9.82
C LYS A 127 -18.51 3.84 10.91
N TYR A 128 -17.75 4.92 10.69
CA TYR A 128 -17.65 6.03 11.63
C TYR A 128 -18.72 7.12 11.43
N LEU A 129 -19.56 7.04 10.40
CA LEU A 129 -20.60 8.04 10.09
C LEU A 129 -21.68 8.14 11.18
N LYS A 130 -22.02 7.03 11.85
CA LYS A 130 -23.06 7.00 12.89
C LYS A 130 -22.47 7.11 14.29
N LYS A 131 -21.50 6.26 14.60
CA LYS A 131 -20.78 6.22 15.89
C LYS A 131 -19.48 5.43 15.73
N ILE A 132 -18.52 5.66 16.62
CA ILE A 132 -17.31 4.83 16.69
C ILE A 132 -17.72 3.44 17.22
N PRO A 133 -17.49 2.35 16.45
CA PRO A 133 -17.81 1.01 16.93
C PRO A 133 -16.99 0.64 18.17
N LYS A 134 -17.58 -0.16 19.08
CA LYS A 134 -16.88 -0.65 20.30
C LYS A 134 -15.60 -1.43 19.96
N VAL A 135 -15.59 -2.15 18.84
CA VAL A 135 -14.43 -2.89 18.33
C VAL A 135 -13.99 -2.25 17.01
N SER A 136 -12.96 -1.44 17.06
CA SER A 136 -12.39 -0.76 15.91
C SER A 136 -10.93 -0.37 16.18
N ARG A 137 -10.16 -0.04 15.15
CA ARG A 137 -8.77 0.42 15.33
C ARG A 137 -8.64 1.69 16.15
N ILE A 138 -9.71 2.50 16.23
CA ILE A 138 -9.77 3.70 17.07
C ILE A 138 -10.01 3.31 18.54
N SER A 139 -10.92 2.36 18.79
CA SER A 139 -11.22 1.92 20.16
C SER A 139 -10.10 1.10 20.78
N ASP A 140 -9.31 0.40 19.96
CA ASP A 140 -8.23 -0.48 20.39
C ASP A 140 -6.90 0.27 20.58
N ASN A 141 -6.89 1.63 20.58
CA ASN A 141 -5.70 2.48 20.64
C ASN A 141 -4.56 2.04 19.68
N SER A 142 -4.95 1.51 18.52
CA SER A 142 -4.02 1.03 17.52
C SER A 142 -3.49 2.18 16.64
N SER A 143 -3.41 1.99 15.36
CA SER A 143 -2.81 2.94 14.42
C SER A 143 -3.65 4.18 14.07
N LEU A 144 -4.91 4.29 14.56
CA LEU A 144 -5.79 5.43 14.29
C LEU A 144 -6.13 6.19 15.58
N ASP A 145 -5.91 7.51 15.56
CA ASP A 145 -6.32 8.41 16.65
C ASP A 145 -7.78 8.86 16.43
N LYS A 146 -8.55 8.89 17.52
CA LYS A 146 -9.93 9.43 17.53
C LYS A 146 -10.00 10.86 17.02
N LYS A 147 -8.95 11.65 17.21
CA LYS A 147 -8.82 13.03 16.72
C LYS A 147 -8.92 13.15 15.19
N MET A 148 -8.66 12.07 14.45
CA MET A 148 -8.80 12.04 12.99
C MET A 148 -10.27 12.04 12.53
N ILE A 149 -11.23 11.72 13.41
CA ILE A 149 -12.67 11.74 13.11
C ILE A 149 -13.23 13.16 13.34
N THR A 150 -12.84 14.07 12.49
CA THR A 150 -13.29 15.47 12.52
C THR A 150 -14.66 15.64 11.86
N LYS A 151 -15.30 16.79 12.09
CA LYS A 151 -16.54 17.14 11.36
C LYS A 151 -16.29 17.23 9.85
N SER A 152 -15.15 17.77 9.44
CA SER A 152 -14.73 17.85 8.02
C SER A 152 -14.60 16.45 7.40
N TYR A 153 -13.87 15.54 8.06
CA TYR A 153 -13.77 14.16 7.62
C TYR A 153 -15.15 13.49 7.47
N LEU A 154 -16.02 13.60 8.47
CA LEU A 154 -17.38 13.01 8.42
C LEU A 154 -18.21 13.58 7.27
N PHE A 155 -18.09 14.87 6.98
CA PHE A 155 -18.74 15.50 5.83
C PHE A 155 -18.22 14.90 4.52
N LYS A 156 -16.89 14.84 4.33
CA LYS A 156 -16.26 14.26 3.13
C LYS A 156 -16.70 12.80 2.92
N ILE A 157 -16.68 11.98 3.96
CA ILE A 157 -17.10 10.58 3.88
C ILE A 157 -18.58 10.44 3.52
N LYS A 158 -19.43 11.33 4.03
CA LYS A 158 -20.85 11.35 3.67
C LYS A 158 -21.06 11.68 2.19
N GLU A 159 -20.35 12.68 1.66
CA GLU A 159 -20.44 13.03 0.24
C GLU A 159 -19.88 11.92 -0.67
N LEU A 160 -18.71 11.35 -0.33
CA LEU A 160 -18.18 10.19 -1.06
C LEU A 160 -19.14 8.99 -1.03
N THR A 161 -19.86 8.77 0.09
CA THR A 161 -20.88 7.71 0.17
C THR A 161 -22.04 7.96 -0.78
N LYS A 162 -22.47 9.22 -0.97
CA LYS A 162 -23.51 9.55 -1.95
C LYS A 162 -23.06 9.25 -3.38
N ILE A 163 -21.81 9.57 -3.70
CA ILE A 163 -21.24 9.25 -5.03
C ILE A 163 -21.21 7.73 -5.21
N ALA A 164 -20.72 6.97 -4.24
CA ALA A 164 -20.69 5.51 -4.29
C ALA A 164 -22.10 4.92 -4.56
N ASN A 165 -23.12 5.40 -3.81
CA ASN A 165 -24.50 4.94 -3.98
C ASN A 165 -25.04 5.19 -5.39
N ARG A 166 -24.74 6.35 -6.02
CA ARG A 166 -25.13 6.62 -7.41
C ARG A 166 -24.47 5.68 -8.42
N ARG A 167 -23.29 5.17 -8.07
CA ARG A 167 -22.56 4.16 -8.86
C ARG A 167 -23.06 2.72 -8.63
N GLY A 168 -24.06 2.53 -7.74
CA GLY A 168 -24.49 1.21 -7.31
C GLY A 168 -23.45 0.46 -6.45
N GLN A 169 -22.53 1.19 -5.84
CA GLN A 169 -21.45 0.64 -5.00
C GLN A 169 -21.57 1.10 -3.55
N SER A 170 -21.06 0.29 -2.62
CA SER A 170 -20.77 0.80 -1.28
C SER A 170 -19.52 1.70 -1.31
N LEU A 171 -19.30 2.49 -0.27
CA LEU A 171 -18.08 3.32 -0.19
C LEU A 171 -16.79 2.48 -0.23
N PRO A 172 -16.67 1.34 0.50
CA PRO A 172 -15.51 0.46 0.35
C PRO A 172 -15.29 -0.04 -1.08
N GLN A 173 -16.36 -0.47 -1.77
CA GLN A 173 -16.28 -0.92 -3.16
C GLN A 173 -15.77 0.20 -4.07
N MET A 174 -16.36 1.39 -3.99
CA MET A 174 -15.90 2.53 -4.77
C MET A 174 -14.45 2.91 -4.45
N ALA A 175 -14.05 2.88 -3.19
CA ALA A 175 -12.67 3.20 -2.79
C ALA A 175 -11.65 2.21 -3.36
N LEU A 176 -11.95 0.91 -3.38
CA LEU A 176 -11.12 -0.11 -3.99
C LEU A 176 -11.06 0.04 -5.51
N SER A 177 -12.22 0.21 -6.16
CA SER A 177 -12.32 0.46 -7.60
C SER A 177 -11.52 1.70 -8.00
N TRP A 178 -11.59 2.75 -7.19
CA TRP A 178 -10.86 4.00 -7.43
C TRP A 178 -9.33 3.81 -7.36
N VAL A 179 -8.82 3.03 -6.39
CA VAL A 179 -7.40 2.67 -6.33
C VAL A 179 -7.00 1.87 -7.56
N LEU A 180 -7.79 0.88 -7.95
CA LEU A 180 -7.53 -0.02 -9.08
C LEU A 180 -7.71 0.64 -10.46
N ARG A 181 -8.34 1.84 -10.55
CA ARG A 181 -8.54 2.56 -11.82
C ARG A 181 -7.22 2.94 -12.51
N HIS A 182 -6.15 3.07 -11.75
CA HIS A 182 -4.88 3.54 -12.28
C HIS A 182 -4.15 2.40 -13.01
N PRO A 183 -3.73 2.57 -14.28
CA PRO A 183 -3.18 1.48 -15.09
C PRO A 183 -1.85 0.89 -14.55
N THR A 184 -1.14 1.61 -13.69
CA THR A 184 0.08 1.11 -13.01
C THR A 184 -0.27 0.24 -11.80
N MET A 185 -1.52 0.29 -11.32
CA MET A 185 -1.93 -0.46 -10.13
C MET A 185 -2.20 -1.92 -10.51
N THR A 186 -1.37 -2.83 -10.01
CA THR A 186 -1.48 -4.27 -10.26
C THR A 186 -2.52 -4.91 -9.34
N SER A 187 -2.57 -4.49 -8.07
CA SER A 187 -3.47 -5.08 -7.08
C SER A 187 -3.70 -4.13 -5.89
N ALA A 188 -4.78 -4.37 -5.15
CA ALA A 188 -5.07 -3.73 -3.87
C ALA A 188 -5.07 -4.80 -2.76
N LEU A 189 -4.22 -4.61 -1.74
CA LEU A 189 -4.11 -5.50 -0.60
C LEU A 189 -5.20 -5.18 0.41
N ILE A 190 -6.14 -6.10 0.59
CA ILE A 190 -7.24 -5.97 1.54
C ILE A 190 -7.07 -6.87 2.76
N GLY A 191 -7.73 -6.52 3.85
CA GLY A 191 -7.95 -7.38 5.00
C GLY A 191 -9.43 -7.44 5.34
N ALA A 192 -9.96 -8.64 5.52
CA ALA A 192 -11.36 -8.88 5.91
C ALA A 192 -11.40 -9.71 7.21
N ARG A 193 -12.34 -9.38 8.09
CA ARG A 193 -12.58 -10.12 9.35
C ARG A 193 -13.73 -11.12 9.23
N THR A 194 -14.54 -10.99 8.20
CA THR A 194 -15.69 -11.86 7.91
C THR A 194 -15.77 -12.12 6.41
N VAL A 195 -16.38 -13.24 6.02
CA VAL A 195 -16.66 -13.58 4.62
C VAL A 195 -17.43 -12.45 3.95
N LYS A 196 -18.46 -11.90 4.59
CA LYS A 196 -19.24 -10.78 4.05
C LYS A 196 -18.38 -9.56 3.70
N GLN A 197 -17.36 -9.24 4.52
CA GLN A 197 -16.44 -8.14 4.20
C GLN A 197 -15.52 -8.49 3.04
N LEU A 198 -15.13 -9.75 2.91
CA LEU A 198 -14.34 -10.21 1.78
C LEU A 198 -15.16 -10.10 0.48
N ASP A 199 -16.39 -10.63 0.48
CA ASP A 199 -17.30 -10.55 -0.66
C ASP A 199 -17.54 -9.09 -1.08
N GLU A 200 -17.83 -8.21 -0.12
CA GLU A 200 -17.99 -6.77 -0.39
C GLU A 200 -16.74 -6.17 -1.06
N CYS A 201 -15.54 -6.56 -0.63
CA CYS A 201 -14.31 -6.09 -1.27
C CYS A 201 -14.14 -6.67 -2.68
N LEU A 202 -14.46 -7.95 -2.90
CA LEU A 202 -14.37 -8.59 -4.21
C LEU A 202 -15.36 -7.99 -5.21
N ASP A 203 -16.56 -7.65 -4.77
CA ASP A 203 -17.59 -7.01 -5.60
C ASP A 203 -17.14 -5.63 -6.15
N SER A 204 -16.09 -5.02 -5.59
CA SER A 204 -15.51 -3.80 -6.16
C SER A 204 -15.08 -3.97 -7.62
N GLN A 205 -14.75 -5.19 -8.05
CA GLN A 205 -14.34 -5.51 -9.41
C GLN A 205 -15.46 -5.41 -10.45
N ASN A 206 -16.71 -5.43 -10.00
CA ASN A 206 -17.88 -5.35 -10.90
C ASN A 206 -18.04 -3.99 -11.56
N ASN A 207 -17.43 -2.92 -11.03
CA ASN A 207 -17.47 -1.59 -11.61
C ASN A 207 -16.18 -0.81 -11.34
N LEU A 208 -15.16 -1.00 -12.18
CA LEU A 208 -13.85 -0.33 -12.11
C LEU A 208 -13.78 0.96 -12.92
N THR A 209 -14.78 1.23 -13.77
CA THR A 209 -14.78 2.37 -14.69
C THR A 209 -15.28 3.63 -14.00
N PHE A 210 -14.61 4.74 -14.23
CA PHE A 210 -15.02 6.06 -13.77
C PHE A 210 -15.08 7.03 -14.93
N SER A 211 -16.15 7.83 -15.01
CA SER A 211 -16.19 8.97 -15.90
C SER A 211 -15.32 10.12 -15.38
N ASN A 212 -14.90 11.00 -16.29
CA ASN A 212 -14.14 12.19 -15.90
C ASN A 212 -14.93 13.12 -14.94
N SER A 213 -16.27 13.16 -15.07
CA SER A 213 -17.13 13.93 -14.17
C SER A 213 -17.18 13.33 -12.77
N GLU A 214 -17.26 12.01 -12.65
CA GLU A 214 -17.20 11.31 -11.37
C GLU A 214 -15.85 11.52 -10.67
N LEU A 215 -14.74 11.39 -11.40
CA LEU A 215 -13.41 11.63 -10.83
C LEU A 215 -13.26 13.06 -10.31
N LYS A 216 -13.72 14.06 -11.09
CA LYS A 216 -13.72 15.46 -10.64
C LYS A 216 -14.61 15.70 -9.41
N GLU A 217 -15.73 15.00 -9.30
CA GLU A 217 -16.59 15.09 -8.12
C GLU A 217 -15.96 14.40 -6.89
N ILE A 218 -15.36 13.23 -7.08
CA ILE A 218 -14.63 12.51 -6.04
C ILE A 218 -13.47 13.37 -5.53
N ASP A 219 -12.71 14.00 -6.41
CA ASP A 219 -11.54 14.82 -6.06
C ASP A 219 -11.86 16.00 -5.15
N LYS A 220 -13.10 16.50 -5.12
CA LYS A 220 -13.55 17.55 -4.18
C LYS A 220 -13.55 17.09 -2.73
N TYR A 221 -13.64 15.78 -2.48
CA TYR A 221 -13.79 15.21 -1.15
C TYR A 221 -12.68 14.20 -0.81
N ALA A 222 -11.98 13.68 -1.81
CA ALA A 222 -10.88 12.74 -1.69
C ALA A 222 -9.54 13.47 -1.55
N GLU A 223 -9.41 14.26 -0.48
CA GLU A 223 -8.20 15.02 -0.17
C GLU A 223 -7.29 14.28 0.79
N GLU A 224 -6.01 14.64 0.81
CA GLU A 224 -5.01 14.11 1.74
C GLU A 224 -5.38 14.44 3.20
N GLU A 225 -5.52 13.42 4.03
CA GLU A 225 -5.90 13.55 5.45
C GLU A 225 -4.74 13.27 6.43
N ASN A 226 -3.49 13.38 5.95
CA ASN A 226 -2.27 13.15 6.75
C ASN A 226 -2.23 11.78 7.47
N ILE A 227 -2.82 10.76 6.85
CA ILE A 227 -2.89 9.39 7.39
C ILE A 227 -1.75 8.48 6.92
N ASN A 228 -0.74 9.03 6.25
CA ASN A 228 0.44 8.29 5.85
C ASN A 228 1.36 8.06 7.05
N LEU A 229 1.11 7.00 7.80
CA LEU A 229 1.93 6.60 8.97
C LEU A 229 3.37 6.23 8.59
N TRP A 230 3.64 5.98 7.32
CA TRP A 230 4.95 5.59 6.78
C TRP A 230 5.66 6.71 6.04
N SER A 231 5.19 7.95 6.21
CA SER A 231 5.74 9.13 5.50
C SER A 231 7.24 9.33 5.70
N ARG A 232 7.80 8.90 6.85
CA ARG A 232 9.24 9.02 7.14
C ARG A 232 10.12 8.23 6.16
N SER A 233 9.67 7.04 5.73
CA SER A 233 10.42 6.20 4.78
C SER A 233 10.16 6.55 3.32
N SER A 234 9.15 7.36 3.03
CA SER A 234 8.78 7.80 1.67
C SER A 234 9.21 9.23 1.37
N LYS A 235 9.92 9.90 2.28
CA LYS A 235 10.48 11.25 2.08
C LYS A 235 11.93 11.13 1.61
N ASP A 236 12.28 11.97 0.64
CA ASP A 236 13.66 12.17 0.17
C ASP A 236 14.49 12.96 1.19
#